data_199e2240259dd57c8a295865aaa9624f
#
_entry.id   199e2240259dd57c8a295865aaa9624f
#
_cell.length_a   1.000
_cell.length_b   1.000
_cell.length_c   1.000
_cell.angle_alpha   90.00
_cell.angle_beta   90.00
_cell.angle_gamma   90.00
#
_symmetry.space_group_name_H-M   'P 1'
#
loop_
_entity.id
_entity.type
_entity.pdbx_description
1 polymer ?
#
loop_
_entity_poly.entity_id
_entity_poly.type
_entity_poly.pdbx_seq_one_letter_code
_entity_poly.pdbx_strand_id
1 'polypeptide(L)'
;MRPDYKNWIPKGMLVSLIAGTVLSFALLLVFGVFGIGVSGKLRIALGVVFGIAFVICAKYTEWCVYAYRSFSSDGERKLSKQIIDGTASHITLPEGGIGLDVGCGSGALTIACAKRNPQGKWKLCRQDC
;
A
#
# COMPACT_ATOMS: atom_id res chain seq x y z
N MET A 1 1.37 -14.17 -21.10
CA MET A 1 1.64 -13.08 -20.15
C MET A 1 1.36 -13.52 -18.72
N ARG A 2 2.23 -13.20 -17.77
CA ARG A 2 1.94 -13.41 -16.34
C ARG A 2 1.29 -12.13 -15.80
N PRO A 3 0.21 -12.22 -15.01
CA PRO A 3 -0.39 -11.05 -14.39
C PRO A 3 0.61 -10.42 -13.40
N ASP A 4 0.77 -9.09 -13.47
CA ASP A 4 1.62 -8.34 -12.54
C ASP A 4 0.75 -7.87 -11.36
N TYR A 5 0.79 -8.62 -10.28
CA TYR A 5 0.08 -8.31 -9.03
C TYR A 5 0.86 -7.28 -8.22
N LYS A 6 1.07 -6.08 -8.77
CA LYS A 6 1.74 -5.00 -8.04
C LYS A 6 1.07 -4.72 -6.70
N ASN A 7 1.89 -4.41 -5.70
CA ASN A 7 1.39 -3.96 -4.42
C ASN A 7 0.68 -2.61 -4.58
N TRP A 8 -0.53 -2.49 -4.05
CA TRP A 8 -1.34 -1.27 -4.14
C TRP A 8 -0.79 -0.13 -3.27
N ILE A 9 0.03 -0.46 -2.26
CA ILE A 9 0.64 0.53 -1.38
C ILE A 9 1.99 0.95 -1.96
N PRO A 10 2.19 2.24 -2.28
CA PRO A 10 3.45 2.72 -2.84
C PRO A 10 4.57 2.64 -1.80
N LYS A 11 5.73 2.12 -2.21
CA LYS A 11 6.92 2.01 -1.35
C LYS A 11 7.35 3.36 -0.78
N GLY A 12 7.17 4.45 -1.53
CA GLY A 12 7.49 5.80 -1.09
C GLY A 12 6.72 6.22 0.17
N MET A 13 5.44 5.87 0.26
CA MET A 13 4.62 6.15 1.45
C MET A 13 5.14 5.38 2.67
N LEU A 14 5.53 4.13 2.51
CA LEU A 14 6.09 3.33 3.60
C LEU A 14 7.42 3.91 4.09
N VAL A 15 8.31 4.29 3.17
CA VAL A 15 9.61 4.89 3.50
C VAL A 15 9.44 6.21 4.22
N SER A 16 8.52 7.08 3.79
CA SER A 16 8.26 8.36 4.45
C SER A 16 7.71 8.21 5.87
N LEU A 17 6.84 7.22 6.11
CA LEU A 17 6.32 6.92 7.45
C LEU A 17 7.42 6.38 8.38
N ILE A 18 8.28 5.50 7.89
CA ILE A 18 9.43 4.99 8.65
C ILE A 18 10.38 6.15 8.99
N ALA A 19 10.72 6.99 8.02
CA ALA A 19 11.58 8.15 8.24
C ALA A 19 10.97 9.13 9.26
N GLY A 20 9.67 9.41 9.18
CA GLY A 20 8.94 10.23 10.16
C GLY A 20 8.97 9.64 11.56
N THR A 21 8.83 8.33 11.70
CA THR A 21 8.91 7.63 13.00
C THR A 21 10.32 7.73 13.60
N VAL A 22 11.36 7.49 12.79
CA VAL A 22 12.75 7.60 13.24
C VAL A 22 13.10 9.04 13.64
N LEU A 23 12.68 10.01 12.83
CA LEU A 23 12.92 11.43 13.10
C LEU A 23 12.22 11.88 14.39
N SER A 24 10.95 11.55 14.58
CA SER A 24 10.21 11.92 15.80
C SER A 24 10.80 11.26 17.05
N PHE A 25 11.29 10.02 16.94
CA PHE A 25 12.00 9.36 18.02
C PHE A 25 13.33 10.04 18.36
N ALA A 26 14.13 10.40 17.35
CA ALA A 26 15.38 11.13 17.55
C ALA A 26 15.15 12.48 18.23
N LEU A 27 14.14 13.24 17.80
CA LEU A 27 13.78 14.53 18.42
C LEU A 27 13.29 14.36 19.86
N LEU A 28 12.53 13.31 20.14
CA LEU A 28 12.12 12.97 21.51
C LEU A 28 13.33 12.71 22.40
N LEU A 29 14.32 11.97 21.94
CA LEU A 29 15.55 11.70 22.69
C LEU A 29 16.34 12.98 22.92
N VAL A 30 16.59 13.78 21.88
CA VAL A 30 17.42 14.98 21.92
C VAL A 30 16.81 16.03 22.87
N PHE A 31 15.54 16.36 22.69
CA PHE A 31 14.88 17.44 23.42
C PHE A 31 14.15 16.98 24.68
N GLY A 32 13.53 15.80 24.64
CA GLY A 32 12.76 15.28 25.77
C GLY A 32 13.64 14.61 26.84
N VAL A 33 14.47 13.64 26.43
CA VAL A 33 15.27 12.84 27.36
C VAL A 33 16.57 13.55 27.73
N PHE A 34 17.39 13.92 26.76
CA PHE A 34 18.67 14.57 27.03
C PHE A 34 18.55 16.07 27.36
N GLY A 35 17.52 16.74 26.85
CA GLY A 35 17.27 18.16 27.10
C GLY A 35 18.35 19.07 26.51
N ILE A 36 18.96 18.68 25.38
CA ILE A 36 20.07 19.45 24.77
C ILE A 36 19.56 20.82 24.33
N GLY A 37 20.13 21.87 24.92
CA GLY A 37 19.76 23.26 24.61
C GLY A 37 18.43 23.73 25.14
N VAL A 38 17.71 22.90 25.91
CA VAL A 38 16.36 23.23 26.44
C VAL A 38 16.23 22.81 27.90
N SER A 39 15.68 23.67 28.72
CA SER A 39 15.50 23.40 30.14
C SER A 39 14.09 23.76 30.66
N GLY A 40 13.77 23.26 31.85
CA GLY A 40 12.52 23.60 32.55
C GLY A 40 11.26 23.13 31.84
N LYS A 41 10.22 23.95 31.85
CA LYS A 41 8.89 23.66 31.34
C LYS A 41 8.88 23.39 29.85
N LEU A 42 9.79 24.04 29.09
CA LEU A 42 9.88 23.87 27.64
C LEU A 42 10.36 22.44 27.25
N ARG A 43 11.30 21.88 28.01
CA ARG A 43 11.75 20.49 27.85
C ARG A 43 10.59 19.50 27.98
N ILE A 44 9.76 19.68 29.03
CA ILE A 44 8.59 18.80 29.25
C ILE A 44 7.60 18.94 28.11
N ALA A 45 7.29 20.16 27.68
CA ALA A 45 6.36 20.41 26.57
C ALA A 45 6.84 19.77 25.27
N LEU A 46 8.11 19.94 24.91
CA LEU A 46 8.68 19.32 23.70
C LEU A 46 8.71 17.79 23.81
N GLY A 47 9.05 17.25 24.97
CA GLY A 47 9.02 15.82 25.23
C GLY A 47 7.63 15.22 25.03
N VAL A 48 6.58 15.88 25.52
CA VAL A 48 5.19 15.46 25.32
C VAL A 48 4.79 15.53 23.85
N VAL A 49 5.08 16.64 23.16
CA VAL A 49 4.73 16.82 21.74
C VAL A 49 5.40 15.77 20.85
N PHE A 50 6.72 15.59 20.99
CA PHE A 50 7.44 14.59 20.20
C PHE A 50 7.10 13.17 20.62
N GLY A 51 6.76 12.93 21.89
CA GLY A 51 6.27 11.63 22.35
C GLY A 51 4.94 11.26 21.71
N ILE A 52 3.98 12.17 21.65
CA ILE A 52 2.70 11.97 20.97
C ILE A 52 2.93 11.74 19.47
N ALA A 53 3.74 12.59 18.82
CA ALA A 53 4.05 12.45 17.41
C ALA A 53 4.69 11.09 17.11
N PHE A 54 5.62 10.62 17.94
CA PHE A 54 6.25 9.30 17.79
C PHE A 54 5.22 8.17 17.87
N VAL A 55 4.34 8.19 18.88
CA VAL A 55 3.31 7.15 19.06
C VAL A 55 2.38 7.09 17.83
N ILE A 56 1.92 8.25 17.35
CA ILE A 56 1.06 8.34 16.19
C ILE A 56 1.77 7.77 14.95
N CYS A 57 2.99 8.26 14.66
CA CYS A 57 3.77 7.78 13.49
C CYS A 57 4.07 6.30 13.59
N ALA A 58 4.42 5.78 14.77
CA ALA A 58 4.70 4.36 14.99
C ALA A 58 3.47 3.49 14.69
N LYS A 59 2.28 3.91 15.17
CA LYS A 59 1.03 3.19 14.91
C LYS A 59 0.65 3.18 13.42
N TYR A 60 0.77 4.31 12.74
CA TYR A 60 0.54 4.37 11.30
C TYR A 60 1.55 3.53 10.51
N THR A 61 2.82 3.54 10.92
CA THR A 61 3.87 2.71 10.28
C THR A 61 3.60 1.23 10.47
N GLU A 62 3.27 0.79 11.69
CA GLU A 62 2.90 -0.59 12.00
C GLU A 62 1.74 -1.06 11.11
N TRP A 63 0.66 -0.27 11.04
CA TRP A 63 -0.50 -0.58 10.23
C TRP A 63 -0.17 -0.62 8.73
N CYS A 64 0.63 0.35 8.25
CA CYS A 64 1.03 0.42 6.85
C CYS A 64 1.93 -0.75 6.44
N VAL A 65 2.87 -1.16 7.32
CA VAL A 65 3.70 -2.36 7.10
C VAL A 65 2.84 -3.63 7.04
N TYR A 66 1.88 -3.75 7.95
CA TYR A 66 0.95 -4.88 7.97
C TYR A 66 0.13 -4.94 6.68
N ALA A 67 -0.46 -3.80 6.27
CA ALA A 67 -1.21 -3.70 5.02
C ALA A 67 -0.32 -4.00 3.81
N TYR A 68 0.88 -3.41 3.75
CA TYR A 68 1.84 -3.68 2.67
C TYR A 68 2.15 -5.17 2.52
N ARG A 69 2.40 -5.87 3.63
CA ARG A 69 2.64 -7.32 3.63
C ARG A 69 1.42 -8.13 3.21
N SER A 70 0.23 -7.72 3.61
CA SER A 70 -1.01 -8.40 3.26
C SER A 70 -1.34 -8.30 1.77
N PHE A 71 -1.07 -7.14 1.15
CA PHE A 71 -1.31 -6.91 -0.28
C PHE A 71 -0.13 -7.32 -1.18
N SER A 72 1.01 -7.71 -0.61
CA SER A 72 2.15 -8.19 -1.40
C SER A 72 1.81 -9.50 -2.10
N SER A 73 2.22 -9.62 -3.37
CA SER A 73 2.10 -10.87 -4.15
C SER A 73 2.90 -12.03 -3.56
N ASP A 74 3.98 -11.72 -2.85
CA ASP A 74 4.85 -12.69 -2.17
C ASP A 74 4.52 -12.83 -0.68
N GLY A 75 3.56 -12.05 -0.15
CA GLY A 75 3.13 -12.11 1.24
C GLY A 75 2.30 -13.35 1.55
N GLU A 76 2.19 -13.69 2.84
CA GLU A 76 1.46 -14.88 3.31
C GLU A 76 -0.02 -14.89 2.87
N ARG A 77 -0.65 -13.74 2.80
CA ARG A 77 -2.10 -13.63 2.51
C ARG A 77 -2.43 -13.46 1.03
N LYS A 78 -1.50 -12.97 0.20
CA LYS A 78 -1.68 -12.76 -1.25
C LYS A 78 -3.03 -12.14 -1.63
N LEU A 79 -3.51 -11.16 -0.84
CA LEU A 79 -4.87 -10.63 -0.96
C LEU A 79 -5.15 -10.04 -2.35
N SER A 80 -4.19 -9.35 -2.96
CA SER A 80 -4.34 -8.83 -4.32
C SER A 80 -4.66 -9.93 -5.34
N LYS A 81 -3.98 -11.07 -5.21
CA LYS A 81 -4.23 -12.23 -6.07
C LYS A 81 -5.60 -12.84 -5.81
N GLN A 82 -5.97 -13.02 -4.53
CA GLN A 82 -7.28 -13.60 -4.17
C GLN A 82 -8.44 -12.73 -4.67
N ILE A 83 -8.34 -11.40 -4.53
CA ILE A 83 -9.36 -10.46 -5.01
C ILE A 83 -9.48 -10.55 -6.54
N ILE A 84 -8.36 -10.53 -7.27
CA ILE A 84 -8.34 -10.58 -8.73
C ILE A 84 -8.89 -11.91 -9.23
N ASP A 85 -8.42 -13.02 -8.69
CA ASP A 85 -8.87 -14.36 -9.08
C ASP A 85 -10.34 -14.59 -8.69
N GLY A 86 -10.75 -14.09 -7.52
CA GLY A 86 -12.15 -14.13 -7.07
C GLY A 86 -13.06 -13.33 -7.99
N THR A 87 -12.69 -12.09 -8.33
CA THR A 87 -13.46 -11.26 -9.26
C THR A 87 -13.53 -11.90 -10.64
N ALA A 88 -12.41 -12.39 -11.17
CA ALA A 88 -12.35 -13.06 -12.47
C ALA A 88 -13.21 -14.33 -12.52
N SER A 89 -13.46 -14.98 -11.37
CA SER A 89 -14.29 -16.19 -11.32
C SER A 89 -15.77 -15.93 -11.57
N HIS A 90 -16.22 -14.70 -11.35
CA HIS A 90 -17.63 -14.30 -11.54
C HIS A 90 -17.89 -13.69 -12.92
N ILE A 91 -16.83 -13.50 -13.72
CA ILE A 91 -16.94 -12.89 -15.06
C ILE A 91 -16.89 -13.98 -16.11
N THR A 92 -17.99 -14.21 -16.80
CA THR A 92 -18.11 -15.12 -17.94
C THR A 92 -18.50 -14.33 -19.19
N LEU A 93 -17.77 -14.55 -20.28
CA LEU A 93 -18.09 -13.96 -21.59
C LEU A 93 -18.68 -15.02 -22.51
N PRO A 94 -19.73 -14.69 -23.27
CA PRO A 94 -20.21 -15.55 -24.34
C PRO A 94 -19.17 -15.65 -25.47
N GLU A 95 -19.36 -16.62 -26.37
CA GLU A 95 -18.49 -16.74 -27.56
C GLU A 95 -18.50 -15.44 -28.38
N GLY A 96 -17.29 -14.95 -28.71
CA GLY A 96 -17.12 -13.68 -29.43
C GLY A 96 -17.41 -12.42 -28.61
N GLY A 97 -17.75 -12.55 -27.33
CA GLY A 97 -18.00 -11.42 -26.41
C GLY A 97 -16.78 -10.54 -26.24
N ILE A 98 -17.01 -9.23 -26.05
CA ILE A 98 -15.94 -8.24 -25.85
C ILE A 98 -16.01 -7.72 -24.41
N GLY A 99 -14.94 -7.91 -23.64
CA GLY A 99 -14.74 -7.30 -22.33
C GLY A 99 -13.90 -6.05 -22.42
N LEU A 100 -14.31 -4.96 -21.76
CA LEU A 100 -13.55 -3.71 -21.65
C LEU A 100 -13.17 -3.50 -20.19
N ASP A 101 -11.87 -3.36 -19.93
CA ASP A 101 -11.33 -3.01 -18.61
C ASP A 101 -10.94 -1.53 -18.62
N VAL A 102 -11.74 -0.72 -17.92
CA VAL A 102 -11.53 0.73 -17.78
C VAL A 102 -10.73 0.98 -16.50
N GLY A 103 -9.57 1.65 -16.62
CA GLY A 103 -8.68 1.86 -15.48
C GLY A 103 -7.89 0.62 -15.09
N CYS A 104 -7.50 -0.17 -16.07
CA CYS A 104 -6.87 -1.50 -15.92
C CYS A 104 -5.61 -1.54 -15.04
N GLY A 105 -4.98 -0.41 -14.70
CA GLY A 105 -3.76 -0.35 -13.92
C GLY A 105 -2.66 -1.28 -14.45
N SER A 106 -2.30 -2.33 -13.72
CA SER A 106 -1.33 -3.34 -14.15
C SER A 106 -1.89 -4.36 -15.16
N GLY A 107 -3.20 -4.32 -15.47
CA GLY A 107 -3.88 -5.28 -16.33
C GLY A 107 -4.06 -6.68 -15.72
N ALA A 108 -3.79 -6.83 -14.43
CA ALA A 108 -3.82 -8.15 -13.79
C ALA A 108 -5.22 -8.79 -13.83
N LEU A 109 -6.28 -7.99 -13.62
CA LEU A 109 -7.67 -8.47 -13.71
C LEU A 109 -8.02 -8.89 -15.14
N THR A 110 -7.70 -8.05 -16.12
CA THR A 110 -7.93 -8.35 -17.52
C THR A 110 -7.25 -9.64 -17.97
N ILE A 111 -5.98 -9.84 -17.55
CA ILE A 111 -5.23 -11.07 -17.86
C ILE A 111 -5.87 -12.29 -17.19
N ALA A 112 -6.33 -12.14 -15.94
CA ALA A 112 -7.02 -13.22 -15.22
C ALA A 112 -8.34 -13.59 -15.91
N CYS A 113 -9.14 -12.58 -16.30
CA CYS A 113 -10.39 -12.78 -17.04
C CYS A 113 -10.18 -13.38 -18.42
N ALA A 114 -9.17 -12.93 -19.18
CA ALA A 114 -8.83 -13.45 -20.49
C ALA A 114 -8.41 -14.93 -20.44
N LYS A 115 -7.67 -15.33 -19.42
CA LYS A 115 -7.31 -16.74 -19.21
C LYS A 115 -8.51 -17.65 -18.95
N ARG A 116 -9.54 -17.13 -18.28
CA ARG A 116 -10.78 -17.87 -17.97
C ARG A 116 -11.77 -17.89 -19.14
N ASN A 117 -11.72 -16.88 -19.98
CA ASN A 117 -12.61 -16.71 -21.13
C ASN A 117 -11.81 -16.63 -22.44
N PRO A 118 -11.17 -17.73 -22.89
CA PRO A 118 -10.34 -17.73 -24.10
C PRO A 118 -11.12 -17.46 -25.38
N GLN A 119 -12.45 -17.69 -25.36
CA GLN A 119 -13.38 -17.45 -26.46
C GLN A 119 -13.75 -15.96 -26.63
N GLY A 120 -13.48 -15.13 -25.62
CA GLY A 120 -13.79 -13.69 -25.62
C GLY A 120 -12.60 -12.84 -26.06
N LYS A 121 -12.89 -11.59 -26.43
CA LYS A 121 -11.87 -10.57 -26.73
C LYS A 121 -11.83 -9.54 -25.59
N TRP A 122 -10.63 -9.24 -25.09
CA TRP A 122 -10.43 -8.27 -24.01
C TRP A 122 -9.71 -7.04 -24.53
N LYS A 123 -10.25 -5.86 -24.24
CA LYS A 123 -9.63 -4.57 -24.55
C LYS A 123 -9.24 -3.87 -23.25
N LEU A 124 -8.01 -3.39 -23.20
CA LEU A 124 -7.47 -2.55 -22.13
C LEU A 124 -7.66 -1.09 -22.50
N CYS A 125 -8.36 -0.31 -21.68
CA CYS A 125 -8.37 1.13 -21.80
C CYS A 125 -7.25 1.69 -20.91
N ARG A 126 -6.07 1.93 -21.51
CA ARG A 126 -4.98 2.61 -20.83
C ARG A 126 -5.28 4.12 -20.87
N GLN A 127 -5.12 4.80 -19.73
CA GLN A 127 -5.29 6.26 -19.63
C GLN A 127 -4.10 7.03 -20.26
N ASP A 128 -3.77 6.73 -21.50
CA ASP A 128 -2.80 7.50 -22.29
C ASP A 128 -3.55 8.27 -23.39
N CYS A 129 -4.74 8.79 -23.05
CA CYS A 129 -5.50 9.74 -23.88
C CYS A 129 -5.39 11.14 -23.30
#